data_749d20b6c7d6a821a29797d386fe9c8e
#
_entry.id   749d20b6c7d6a821a29797d386fe9c8e
#
_cell.length_a   1.000
_cell.length_b   1.000
_cell.length_c   1.000
_cell.angle_alpha   90.00
_cell.angle_beta   90.00
_cell.angle_gamma   90.00
#
_symmetry.space_group_name_H-M   'P 1'
#
loop_
_entity.id
_entity.type
_entity.pdbx_description
1 polymer ?
#
loop_
_entity_poly.entity_id
_entity_poly.type
_entity_poly.pdbx_seq_one_letter_code
_entity_poly.pdbx_strand_id
1 'polypeptide(L)'
;MSFLFGLAIFFFGGAILRALFRFIKAAGKTATGKGSLKDNFEFEFKGIGVLRTQLNEVKNPNEPFALEVQVRGLFPVQTATNVGFIISVFTKNASGDLEPVFSMINEFQESQTRAFQDLTGCGEVNENQGFTSWVKIGVVPTEILQPAESGRQELSIVIRLVDIDNIPTISLGFTDPNSINQPLWSVIEHFDFDCEVTGYSEEAEARDKTQALSIKIGMAVAMADGTLDDSEGLVLKNWIKSILLSHSGEKEQSFKKIYNDALRESYNLAKSGNLVLDEVCKQLNELGDTAQKYQAIELAHKVMAADGKADKREMKVINKVAESLGIDSADLEKIRDKQIIKLNTSPEDVDILALLGISSSLSNEETSNQLKKEFIKWNSRLNSLEEGGEKDNAQQMLDLIGKAREQYNK
;
A
#
# COMPACT_ATOMS: atom_id res chain seq x y z
N MET A 1 48.54 -61.33 19.43
CA MET A 1 47.13 -61.13 19.81
C MET A 1 46.82 -59.76 20.39
N SER A 2 47.73 -59.11 21.11
CA SER A 2 47.47 -57.78 21.74
C SER A 2 47.30 -56.62 20.77
N PHE A 3 47.98 -56.63 19.60
CA PHE A 3 47.89 -55.54 18.62
C PHE A 3 46.53 -55.48 17.88
N LEU A 4 45.98 -56.64 17.56
CA LEU A 4 44.64 -56.72 16.93
C LEU A 4 43.51 -56.35 17.90
N PHE A 5 43.69 -56.57 19.19
CA PHE A 5 42.73 -56.19 20.23
C PHE A 5 42.75 -54.64 20.48
N GLY A 6 43.92 -54.04 20.46
CA GLY A 6 44.08 -52.59 20.57
C GLY A 6 43.49 -51.85 19.34
N LEU A 7 43.69 -52.40 18.13
CA LEU A 7 43.11 -51.80 16.90
C LEU A 7 41.58 -51.92 16.88
N ALA A 8 41.04 -53.05 17.34
CA ALA A 8 39.59 -53.24 17.46
C ALA A 8 38.96 -52.25 18.45
N ILE A 9 39.57 -52.03 19.61
CA ILE A 9 39.10 -51.06 20.62
C ILE A 9 39.16 -49.63 20.08
N PHE A 10 40.18 -49.28 19.29
CA PHE A 10 40.29 -47.96 18.70
C PHE A 10 39.19 -47.72 17.64
N PHE A 11 38.96 -48.67 16.76
CA PHE A 11 37.88 -48.58 15.73
C PHE A 11 36.49 -48.65 16.34
N PHE A 12 36.24 -49.54 17.31
CA PHE A 12 34.94 -49.63 17.97
C PHE A 12 34.71 -48.44 18.92
N GLY A 13 35.72 -47.95 19.62
CA GLY A 13 35.62 -46.77 20.48
C GLY A 13 35.27 -45.51 19.68
N GLY A 14 35.88 -45.33 18.51
CA GLY A 14 35.58 -44.19 17.62
C GLY A 14 34.18 -44.25 16.99
N ALA A 15 33.66 -45.48 16.73
CA ALA A 15 32.30 -45.65 16.21
C ALA A 15 31.26 -45.39 17.34
N ILE A 16 31.51 -45.88 18.55
CA ILE A 16 30.65 -45.64 19.70
C ILE A 16 30.61 -44.15 20.07
N LEU A 17 31.75 -43.46 20.05
CA LEU A 17 31.82 -42.03 20.35
C LEU A 17 31.05 -41.21 19.32
N ARG A 18 31.18 -41.56 18.05
CA ARG A 18 30.39 -40.92 16.95
C ARG A 18 28.90 -41.20 17.10
N ALA A 19 28.49 -42.42 17.46
CA ALA A 19 27.11 -42.76 17.68
C ALA A 19 26.53 -42.00 18.89
N LEU A 20 27.29 -41.90 19.99
CA LEU A 20 26.89 -41.11 21.17
C LEU A 20 26.73 -39.63 20.85
N PHE A 21 27.69 -39.03 20.09
CA PHE A 21 27.62 -37.64 19.67
C PHE A 21 26.38 -37.37 18.81
N ARG A 22 26.07 -38.25 17.84
CA ARG A 22 24.86 -38.17 17.01
C ARG A 22 23.59 -38.27 17.86
N PHE A 23 23.58 -39.17 18.85
CA PHE A 23 22.45 -39.32 19.79
C PHE A 23 22.23 -38.04 20.62
N ILE A 24 23.29 -37.46 21.17
CA ILE A 24 23.24 -36.22 21.95
C ILE A 24 22.70 -35.08 21.07
N LYS A 25 23.12 -35.00 19.80
CA LYS A 25 22.67 -33.99 18.85
C LYS A 25 21.19 -34.18 18.49
N ALA A 26 20.72 -35.40 18.29
CA ALA A 26 19.32 -35.72 18.07
C ALA A 26 18.43 -35.37 19.28
N ALA A 27 18.88 -35.72 20.49
CA ALA A 27 18.20 -35.38 21.72
C ALA A 27 18.14 -33.87 21.99
N GLY A 28 19.23 -33.12 21.66
CA GLY A 28 19.28 -31.67 21.77
C GLY A 28 18.27 -30.97 20.85
N LYS A 29 18.13 -31.44 19.60
CA LYS A 29 17.13 -30.94 18.67
C LYS A 29 15.70 -31.16 19.14
N THR A 30 15.43 -32.35 19.72
CA THR A 30 14.13 -32.69 20.32
C THR A 30 13.81 -31.78 21.51
N ALA A 31 14.79 -31.52 22.37
CA ALA A 31 14.64 -30.66 23.56
C ALA A 31 14.37 -29.18 23.17
N THR A 32 14.81 -28.76 21.99
CA THR A 32 14.55 -27.41 21.44
C THR A 32 13.28 -27.35 20.58
N GLY A 33 12.40 -28.36 20.62
CA GLY A 33 11.13 -28.41 19.89
C GLY A 33 11.24 -28.70 18.39
N LYS A 34 12.43 -29.07 17.90
CA LYS A 34 12.68 -29.36 16.47
C LYS A 34 12.46 -30.84 16.14
N GLY A 35 11.20 -31.27 16.05
CA GLY A 35 10.78 -32.61 15.65
C GLY A 35 10.89 -33.66 16.75
N SER A 36 10.39 -34.92 16.45
CA SER A 36 10.43 -36.04 17.39
C SER A 36 11.84 -36.58 17.57
N LEU A 37 12.09 -37.27 18.72
CA LEU A 37 13.38 -37.93 18.97
C LEU A 37 13.71 -38.97 17.90
N LYS A 38 12.67 -39.69 17.41
CA LYS A 38 12.81 -40.71 16.35
C LYS A 38 13.29 -40.06 15.05
N ASP A 39 12.66 -39.00 14.60
CA ASP A 39 13.00 -38.32 13.35
C ASP A 39 14.40 -37.68 13.44
N ASN A 40 14.72 -37.07 14.57
CA ASN A 40 16.04 -36.50 14.82
C ASN A 40 17.14 -37.56 14.84
N PHE A 41 16.83 -38.73 15.41
CA PHE A 41 17.75 -39.86 15.44
C PHE A 41 17.97 -40.44 14.04
N GLU A 42 16.91 -40.68 13.28
CA GLU A 42 17.02 -41.18 11.92
C GLU A 42 17.83 -40.22 11.05
N PHE A 43 17.59 -38.91 11.17
CA PHE A 43 18.35 -37.90 10.46
C PHE A 43 19.85 -37.90 10.76
N GLU A 44 20.23 -38.02 12.04
CA GLU A 44 21.64 -38.00 12.45
C GLU A 44 22.36 -39.35 12.13
N PHE A 45 21.64 -40.45 12.10
CA PHE A 45 22.24 -41.78 11.88
C PHE A 45 22.18 -42.23 10.41
N LYS A 46 21.08 -42.02 9.72
CA LYS A 46 20.92 -42.43 8.32
C LYS A 46 21.43 -41.38 7.34
N GLY A 47 21.69 -40.17 7.81
CA GLY A 47 22.16 -39.05 6.98
C GLY A 47 21.07 -38.40 6.11
N ILE A 48 19.90 -39.03 6.03
CA ILE A 48 18.72 -38.60 5.35
C ILE A 48 17.51 -39.09 6.14
N GLY A 49 16.50 -38.27 6.34
CA GLY A 49 15.28 -38.57 7.09
C GLY A 49 14.14 -37.72 6.56
N VAL A 50 13.15 -37.45 7.41
CA VAL A 50 12.05 -36.57 7.03
C VAL A 50 12.54 -35.20 6.54
N LEU A 51 11.80 -34.61 5.63
CA LEU A 51 12.10 -33.31 5.07
C LEU A 51 12.18 -32.24 6.18
N ARG A 52 13.20 -31.41 6.14
CA ARG A 52 13.47 -30.35 7.12
C ARG A 52 13.91 -29.09 6.42
N THR A 53 13.70 -27.98 7.07
CA THR A 53 14.06 -26.65 6.63
C THR A 53 15.10 -26.00 7.53
N GLN A 54 15.79 -25.03 7.02
CA GLN A 54 16.54 -24.03 7.76
C GLN A 54 16.51 -22.71 7.03
N LEU A 55 16.60 -21.61 7.78
CA LEU A 55 16.78 -20.26 7.26
C LEU A 55 18.24 -19.85 7.45
N ASN A 56 18.84 -19.32 6.41
CA ASN A 56 20.17 -18.74 6.47
C ASN A 56 20.12 -17.27 6.10
N GLU A 57 20.70 -16.43 6.93
CA GLU A 57 20.86 -15.00 6.62
C GLU A 57 21.96 -14.84 5.56
N VAL A 58 21.61 -14.16 4.48
CA VAL A 58 22.58 -13.78 3.43
C VAL A 58 22.76 -12.28 3.49
N LYS A 59 23.97 -11.87 3.84
CA LYS A 59 24.41 -10.45 3.91
C LYS A 59 25.58 -10.25 2.97
N ASN A 60 25.29 -9.76 1.77
CA ASN A 60 26.34 -9.33 0.84
C ASN A 60 26.52 -7.81 0.97
N PRO A 61 27.77 -7.29 0.90
CA PRO A 61 28.03 -5.86 1.10
C PRO A 61 27.27 -4.91 0.14
N ASN A 62 26.82 -5.42 -1.00
CA ASN A 62 26.15 -4.65 -2.06
C ASN A 62 24.77 -5.20 -2.43
N GLU A 63 24.22 -6.13 -1.65
CA GLU A 63 22.91 -6.73 -1.90
C GLU A 63 22.02 -6.57 -0.67
N PRO A 64 20.71 -6.45 -0.86
CA PRO A 64 19.75 -6.39 0.22
C PRO A 64 19.84 -7.65 1.12
N PHE A 65 19.58 -7.47 2.39
CA PHE A 65 19.49 -8.57 3.33
C PHE A 65 18.38 -9.53 2.91
N ALA A 66 18.70 -10.81 2.80
CA ALA A 66 17.76 -11.84 2.39
C ALA A 66 17.86 -13.09 3.27
N LEU A 67 16.75 -13.79 3.41
CA LEU A 67 16.67 -15.10 4.05
C LEU A 67 16.67 -16.17 2.97
N GLU A 68 17.71 -16.97 2.91
CA GLU A 68 17.76 -18.15 2.05
C GLU A 68 17.06 -19.30 2.74
N VAL A 69 16.04 -19.84 2.08
CA VAL A 69 15.29 -21.02 2.55
C VAL A 69 15.93 -22.27 1.97
N GLN A 70 16.39 -23.16 2.85
CA GLN A 70 17.01 -24.40 2.45
C GLN A 70 16.25 -25.60 3.01
N VAL A 71 16.25 -26.68 2.26
CA VAL A 71 15.65 -27.98 2.66
C VAL A 71 16.65 -29.12 2.55
N ARG A 72 16.42 -30.17 3.35
CA ARG A 72 17.14 -31.43 3.33
C ARG A 72 16.24 -32.54 3.85
N GLY A 73 16.26 -33.70 3.22
CA GLY A 73 15.50 -34.88 3.65
C GLY A 73 14.80 -35.57 2.49
N LEU A 74 14.00 -36.57 2.80
CA LEU A 74 13.20 -37.33 1.84
C LEU A 74 11.91 -36.60 1.53
N PHE A 75 11.54 -36.59 0.24
CA PHE A 75 10.24 -36.10 -0.17
C PHE A 75 9.13 -37.07 0.27
N PRO A 76 8.03 -36.60 0.85
CA PRO A 76 6.92 -37.43 1.29
C PRO A 76 5.97 -37.75 0.12
N VAL A 77 6.51 -38.35 -0.93
CA VAL A 77 5.75 -38.79 -2.11
C VAL A 77 5.73 -40.34 -2.19
N GLN A 78 4.64 -40.89 -2.68
CA GLN A 78 4.47 -42.36 -2.85
C GLN A 78 4.62 -42.82 -4.29
N THR A 79 4.44 -41.91 -5.24
CA THR A 79 4.54 -42.16 -6.68
C THR A 79 5.34 -41.03 -7.31
N ALA A 80 5.76 -41.22 -8.57
CA ALA A 80 6.39 -40.17 -9.36
C ALA A 80 5.49 -38.92 -9.35
N THR A 81 6.00 -37.79 -8.85
CA THR A 81 5.26 -36.55 -8.65
C THR A 81 6.14 -35.37 -9.03
N ASN A 82 5.61 -34.46 -9.82
CA ASN A 82 6.28 -33.21 -10.16
C ASN A 82 6.12 -32.19 -9.01
N VAL A 83 7.18 -31.98 -8.25
CA VAL A 83 7.07 -31.22 -7.00
C VAL A 83 7.71 -29.83 -7.09
N GLY A 84 7.19 -28.92 -6.27
CA GLY A 84 7.76 -27.60 -6.04
C GLY A 84 7.52 -27.12 -4.62
N PHE A 85 8.23 -26.06 -4.24
CA PHE A 85 8.05 -25.41 -2.95
C PHE A 85 7.39 -24.05 -3.13
N ILE A 86 6.38 -23.78 -2.33
CA ILE A 86 5.73 -22.47 -2.19
C ILE A 86 6.11 -21.91 -0.82
N ILE A 87 6.67 -20.68 -0.84
CA ILE A 87 7.02 -19.93 0.36
C ILE A 87 6.06 -18.75 0.47
N SER A 88 5.41 -18.62 1.62
CA SER A 88 4.56 -17.47 1.97
C SER A 88 5.01 -16.90 3.31
N VAL A 89 4.84 -15.58 3.49
CA VAL A 89 5.31 -14.88 4.69
C VAL A 89 4.13 -14.23 5.40
N PHE A 90 4.11 -14.35 6.73
CA PHE A 90 3.08 -13.79 7.60
C PHE A 90 3.72 -13.13 8.81
N THR A 91 2.96 -12.22 9.43
CA THR A 91 3.19 -11.72 10.78
C THR A 91 2.02 -12.10 11.68
N LYS A 92 2.12 -11.87 12.97
CA LYS A 92 1.02 -12.05 13.92
C LYS A 92 0.47 -10.69 14.33
N ASN A 93 -0.84 -10.53 14.27
CA ASN A 93 -1.51 -9.36 14.83
C ASN A 93 -1.56 -9.43 16.38
N ALA A 94 -2.09 -8.37 16.99
CA ALA A 94 -2.23 -8.27 18.44
C ALA A 94 -3.08 -9.41 19.06
N SER A 95 -3.97 -10.04 18.29
CA SER A 95 -4.79 -11.20 18.71
C SER A 95 -4.06 -12.54 18.55
N GLY A 96 -2.89 -12.53 17.89
CA GLY A 96 -2.11 -13.74 17.59
C GLY A 96 -2.48 -14.44 16.29
N ASP A 97 -3.40 -13.85 15.50
CA ASP A 97 -3.78 -14.39 14.19
C ASP A 97 -2.71 -14.02 13.16
N LEU A 98 -2.52 -14.91 12.18
CA LEU A 98 -1.59 -14.67 11.09
C LEU A 98 -2.16 -13.63 10.11
N GLU A 99 -1.36 -12.64 9.78
CA GLU A 99 -1.63 -11.64 8.74
C GLU A 99 -0.62 -11.77 7.61
N PRO A 100 -1.06 -11.72 6.34
CA PRO A 100 -0.16 -11.85 5.21
C PRO A 100 0.83 -10.68 5.16
N VAL A 101 2.07 -10.96 4.83
CA VAL A 101 3.05 -9.94 4.47
C VAL A 101 2.97 -9.72 2.96
N PHE A 102 2.86 -8.47 2.52
CA PHE A 102 2.82 -8.13 1.10
C PHE A 102 4.23 -8.00 0.53
N SER A 103 4.35 -8.17 -0.78
CA SER A 103 5.56 -7.87 -1.52
C SER A 103 5.41 -6.56 -2.29
N MET A 104 6.46 -5.73 -2.29
CA MET A 104 6.53 -4.51 -3.11
C MET A 104 6.92 -4.81 -4.57
N ILE A 105 7.33 -6.04 -4.89
CA ILE A 105 7.77 -6.46 -6.23
C ILE A 105 6.83 -7.54 -6.77
N ASN A 106 6.33 -7.36 -7.99
CA ASN A 106 5.33 -8.24 -8.60
C ASN A 106 5.81 -9.69 -8.77
N GLU A 107 7.10 -9.91 -8.99
CA GLU A 107 7.72 -11.22 -9.15
C GLU A 107 7.60 -12.10 -7.90
N PHE A 108 7.44 -11.48 -6.74
CA PHE A 108 7.24 -12.14 -5.45
C PHE A 108 5.83 -11.95 -4.91
N GLN A 109 4.84 -11.77 -5.78
CA GLN A 109 3.44 -11.67 -5.41
C GLN A 109 2.65 -12.88 -5.86
N GLU A 110 1.69 -13.29 -5.07
CA GLU A 110 0.64 -14.19 -5.48
C GLU A 110 -0.15 -13.59 -6.66
N SER A 111 -0.57 -14.44 -7.60
CA SER A 111 -1.15 -13.99 -8.89
C SER A 111 -2.39 -13.09 -8.79
N GLN A 112 -3.13 -13.13 -7.70
CA GLN A 112 -4.38 -12.38 -7.51
C GLN A 112 -4.32 -11.37 -6.35
N THR A 113 -3.26 -11.41 -5.56
CA THR A 113 -3.09 -10.55 -4.39
C THR A 113 -1.67 -9.99 -4.33
N ARG A 114 -1.40 -9.09 -3.38
CA ARG A 114 -0.05 -8.61 -3.13
C ARG A 114 0.72 -9.46 -2.12
N ALA A 115 0.12 -10.55 -1.60
CA ALA A 115 0.78 -11.41 -0.62
C ALA A 115 2.09 -11.97 -1.16
N PHE A 116 3.13 -11.98 -0.32
CA PHE A 116 4.42 -12.53 -0.70
C PHE A 116 4.28 -14.02 -1.04
N GLN A 117 4.76 -14.39 -2.21
CA GLN A 117 4.86 -15.78 -2.66
C GLN A 117 6.11 -15.98 -3.50
N ASP A 118 6.88 -17.04 -3.19
CA ASP A 118 7.96 -17.55 -4.03
C ASP A 118 7.66 -19.02 -4.37
N LEU A 119 7.66 -19.36 -5.64
CA LEU A 119 7.42 -20.72 -6.16
C LEU A 119 8.64 -21.23 -6.89
N THR A 120 9.25 -22.28 -6.37
CA THR A 120 10.41 -22.95 -6.98
C THR A 120 10.09 -24.40 -7.30
N GLY A 121 10.13 -24.75 -8.60
CA GLY A 121 9.98 -26.13 -9.08
C GLY A 121 11.23 -26.97 -8.82
N CYS A 122 11.05 -28.22 -8.40
CA CYS A 122 12.14 -29.19 -8.18
C CYS A 122 12.17 -30.31 -9.23
N GLY A 123 11.13 -30.39 -10.07
CA GLY A 123 10.96 -31.46 -11.07
C GLY A 123 10.33 -32.73 -10.50
N GLU A 124 10.35 -33.79 -11.33
CA GLU A 124 9.77 -35.08 -10.96
C GLU A 124 10.64 -35.81 -9.93
N VAL A 125 10.02 -36.26 -8.85
CA VAL A 125 10.65 -37.05 -7.77
C VAL A 125 9.86 -38.33 -7.54
N ASN A 126 10.58 -39.40 -7.20
CA ASN A 126 10.00 -40.70 -6.88
C ASN A 126 10.03 -40.98 -5.39
N GLU A 127 9.36 -42.07 -4.99
CA GLU A 127 9.42 -42.59 -3.62
C GLU A 127 10.88 -42.77 -3.14
N ASN A 128 11.14 -42.41 -1.90
CA ASN A 128 12.46 -42.49 -1.24
C ASN A 128 13.55 -41.57 -1.88
N GLN A 129 13.20 -40.69 -2.76
CA GLN A 129 14.09 -39.63 -3.22
C GLN A 129 14.09 -38.41 -2.30
N GLY A 130 15.19 -37.66 -2.31
CA GLY A 130 15.32 -36.46 -1.50
C GLY A 130 16.70 -35.82 -1.59
N PHE A 131 16.88 -34.75 -0.85
CA PHE A 131 18.13 -34.02 -0.78
C PHE A 131 19.01 -34.54 0.37
N THR A 132 20.18 -35.08 0.05
CA THR A 132 21.16 -35.56 1.04
C THR A 132 21.97 -34.44 1.68
N SER A 133 22.02 -33.26 1.05
CA SER A 133 22.61 -32.01 1.54
C SER A 133 21.56 -30.91 1.60
N TRP A 134 21.87 -29.82 2.27
CA TRP A 134 21.03 -28.61 2.24
C TRP A 134 21.00 -28.03 0.82
N VAL A 135 19.80 -27.85 0.29
CA VAL A 135 19.54 -27.29 -1.03
C VAL A 135 18.67 -26.06 -0.87
N LYS A 136 19.06 -24.98 -1.51
CA LYS A 136 18.28 -23.75 -1.59
C LYS A 136 17.03 -23.99 -2.44
N ILE A 137 15.89 -23.61 -1.91
CA ILE A 137 14.58 -23.73 -2.55
C ILE A 137 13.88 -22.39 -2.78
N GLY A 138 14.41 -21.30 -2.23
CA GLY A 138 13.88 -19.99 -2.42
C GLY A 138 14.59 -18.94 -1.59
N VAL A 139 14.19 -17.70 -1.78
CA VAL A 139 14.73 -16.52 -1.08
C VAL A 139 13.59 -15.65 -0.62
N VAL A 140 13.72 -15.10 0.57
CA VAL A 140 12.85 -14.04 1.09
C VAL A 140 13.69 -12.76 1.22
N PRO A 141 13.70 -11.88 0.22
CA PRO A 141 14.37 -10.59 0.30
C PRO A 141 13.60 -9.69 1.27
N THR A 142 14.21 -9.30 2.37
CA THR A 142 13.49 -8.61 3.45
C THR A 142 13.11 -7.18 3.12
N GLU A 143 13.87 -6.50 2.26
CA GLU A 143 13.60 -5.11 1.86
C GLU A 143 12.34 -4.92 0.99
N ILE A 144 11.84 -6.01 0.39
CA ILE A 144 10.60 -5.95 -0.40
C ILE A 144 9.35 -6.34 0.39
N LEU A 145 9.51 -6.69 1.66
CA LEU A 145 8.41 -7.10 2.52
C LEU A 145 7.69 -5.89 3.09
N GLN A 146 6.38 -5.90 3.00
CA GLN A 146 5.49 -4.92 3.62
C GLN A 146 4.50 -5.66 4.53
N PRO A 147 4.78 -5.80 5.82
CA PRO A 147 3.84 -6.33 6.81
C PRO A 147 2.69 -5.37 7.09
N ALA A 148 1.73 -5.77 7.91
CA ALA A 148 0.61 -4.93 8.30
C ALA A 148 1.05 -3.69 9.10
N GLU A 149 2.03 -3.86 9.98
CA GLU A 149 2.58 -2.82 10.85
C GLU A 149 4.10 -2.74 10.66
N SER A 150 4.68 -1.57 10.89
CA SER A 150 6.14 -1.36 10.93
C SER A 150 6.73 -1.80 12.27
N GLY A 151 8.06 -1.75 12.37
CA GLY A 151 8.80 -2.04 13.59
C GLY A 151 9.18 -3.52 13.77
N ARG A 152 9.59 -3.85 14.99
CA ARG A 152 10.10 -5.18 15.31
C ARG A 152 8.98 -6.20 15.50
N GLN A 153 9.04 -7.27 14.72
CA GLN A 153 8.06 -8.36 14.73
C GLN A 153 8.68 -9.70 14.33
N GLU A 154 7.95 -10.79 14.59
CA GLU A 154 8.33 -12.14 14.18
C GLU A 154 7.66 -12.48 12.85
N LEU A 155 8.46 -12.77 11.82
CA LEU A 155 7.96 -13.35 10.57
C LEU A 155 7.69 -14.84 10.75
N SER A 156 6.54 -15.30 10.29
CA SER A 156 6.19 -16.71 10.15
C SER A 156 6.31 -17.07 8.66
N ILE A 157 7.36 -17.81 8.31
CA ILE A 157 7.66 -18.23 6.95
C ILE A 157 7.07 -19.63 6.76
N VAL A 158 5.99 -19.71 5.99
CA VAL A 158 5.28 -20.96 5.70
C VAL A 158 5.83 -21.55 4.41
N ILE A 159 6.42 -22.72 4.51
CA ILE A 159 7.04 -23.45 3.41
C ILE A 159 6.17 -24.68 3.13
N ARG A 160 5.69 -24.81 1.90
CA ARG A 160 4.83 -25.92 1.46
C ARG A 160 5.49 -26.66 0.31
N LEU A 161 5.53 -27.98 0.40
CA LEU A 161 5.80 -28.85 -0.76
C LEU A 161 4.46 -29.14 -1.45
N VAL A 162 4.37 -28.89 -2.73
CA VAL A 162 3.16 -29.11 -3.53
C VAL A 162 3.45 -29.96 -4.76
N ASP A 163 2.42 -30.62 -5.27
CA ASP A 163 2.39 -31.15 -6.63
C ASP A 163 2.15 -29.98 -7.58
N ILE A 164 3.09 -29.66 -8.47
CA ILE A 164 2.99 -28.54 -9.41
C ILE A 164 1.88 -28.75 -10.41
N ASP A 165 1.58 -29.98 -10.79
CA ASP A 165 0.51 -30.29 -11.72
C ASP A 165 -0.88 -30.18 -11.08
N ASN A 166 -0.92 -30.11 -9.73
CA ASN A 166 -2.14 -30.03 -8.92
C ASN A 166 -1.95 -29.08 -7.71
N ILE A 167 -1.59 -27.83 -7.99
CA ILE A 167 -1.33 -26.82 -6.95
C ILE A 167 -2.61 -26.58 -6.14
N PRO A 168 -2.54 -26.55 -4.79
CA PRO A 168 -3.68 -26.18 -3.95
C PRO A 168 -4.09 -24.72 -4.18
N THR A 169 -5.36 -24.41 -3.96
CA THR A 169 -5.83 -23.02 -3.96
C THR A 169 -5.20 -22.27 -2.80
N ILE A 170 -4.47 -21.20 -3.11
CA ILE A 170 -3.83 -20.32 -2.13
C ILE A 170 -4.39 -18.92 -2.37
N SER A 171 -4.75 -18.22 -1.29
CA SER A 171 -5.19 -16.83 -1.31
C SER A 171 -4.66 -16.08 -0.10
N LEU A 172 -4.08 -14.91 -0.32
CA LEU A 172 -3.38 -14.13 0.70
C LEU A 172 -2.31 -14.96 1.43
N GLY A 173 -1.65 -15.88 0.72
CA GLY A 173 -0.67 -16.81 1.27
C GLY A 173 -1.26 -18.00 2.04
N PHE A 174 -2.57 -18.03 2.34
CA PHE A 174 -3.22 -19.14 3.03
C PHE A 174 -3.69 -20.21 2.05
N THR A 175 -3.46 -21.47 2.40
CA THR A 175 -4.07 -22.59 1.68
C THR A 175 -5.55 -22.67 2.03
N ASP A 176 -6.42 -22.74 1.02
CA ASP A 176 -7.84 -22.97 1.21
C ASP A 176 -8.06 -24.39 1.80
N PRO A 177 -8.64 -24.50 3.01
CA PRO A 177 -8.94 -25.81 3.60
C PRO A 177 -9.87 -26.67 2.76
N ASN A 178 -10.68 -26.06 1.90
CA ASN A 178 -11.62 -26.74 1.01
C ASN A 178 -11.04 -27.01 -0.39
N SER A 179 -9.76 -26.66 -0.62
CA SER A 179 -9.11 -26.98 -1.88
C SER A 179 -9.08 -28.49 -2.11
N ILE A 180 -9.40 -28.91 -3.32
CA ILE A 180 -9.37 -30.33 -3.72
C ILE A 180 -7.97 -30.89 -3.51
N ASN A 181 -6.95 -30.11 -3.83
CA ASN A 181 -5.56 -30.46 -3.62
C ASN A 181 -5.07 -29.80 -2.32
N GLN A 182 -4.23 -30.52 -1.59
CA GLN A 182 -3.59 -30.03 -0.37
C GLN A 182 -2.08 -30.15 -0.49
N PRO A 183 -1.29 -29.36 0.25
CA PRO A 183 0.15 -29.51 0.26
C PRO A 183 0.58 -30.93 0.68
N LEU A 184 1.55 -31.49 0.01
CA LEU A 184 2.15 -32.79 0.35
C LEU A 184 2.86 -32.74 1.72
N TRP A 185 3.36 -31.56 2.06
CA TRP A 185 4.03 -31.28 3.33
C TRP A 185 4.07 -29.77 3.56
N SER A 186 4.08 -29.38 4.83
CA SER A 186 4.25 -27.97 5.21
C SER A 186 4.97 -27.83 6.54
N VAL A 187 5.66 -26.71 6.71
CA VAL A 187 6.32 -26.29 7.95
C VAL A 187 6.28 -24.78 8.07
N ILE A 188 6.38 -24.29 9.30
CA ILE A 188 6.52 -22.88 9.62
C ILE A 188 7.88 -22.68 10.28
N GLU A 189 8.68 -21.79 9.73
CA GLU A 189 9.89 -21.28 10.33
C GLU A 189 9.66 -19.83 10.81
N HIS A 190 10.37 -19.44 11.85
CA HIS A 190 10.23 -18.12 12.46
C HIS A 190 11.53 -17.32 12.35
N PHE A 191 11.40 -16.03 12.15
CA PHE A 191 12.52 -15.11 12.04
C PHE A 191 12.17 -13.74 12.63
N ASP A 192 13.03 -13.22 13.52
CA ASP A 192 12.91 -11.87 14.06
C ASP A 192 13.27 -10.84 12.97
N PHE A 193 12.37 -9.92 12.69
CA PHE A 193 12.51 -8.91 11.65
C PHE A 193 12.20 -7.52 12.20
N ASP A 194 12.98 -6.54 11.77
CA ASP A 194 12.73 -5.12 12.05
C ASP A 194 12.36 -4.43 10.74
N CYS A 195 11.07 -4.08 10.61
CA CYS A 195 10.54 -3.46 9.40
C CYS A 195 10.63 -1.94 9.50
N GLU A 196 11.53 -1.34 8.74
CA GLU A 196 11.68 0.12 8.66
C GLU A 196 10.64 0.78 7.73
N VAL A 197 9.94 -0.01 6.90
CA VAL A 197 8.94 0.46 5.96
C VAL A 197 7.58 0.56 6.67
N THR A 198 6.80 1.60 6.36
CA THR A 198 5.43 1.75 6.87
C THR A 198 4.58 0.55 6.47
N GLY A 199 3.88 -0.03 7.43
CA GLY A 199 3.01 -1.18 7.21
C GLY A 199 1.78 -0.82 6.38
N TYR A 200 1.23 -1.82 5.66
CA TYR A 200 0.08 -1.56 4.78
C TYR A 200 -1.20 -1.19 5.54
N SER A 201 -1.35 -1.63 6.80
CA SER A 201 -2.46 -1.21 7.66
C SER A 201 -2.29 0.23 8.14
N GLU A 202 -1.06 0.62 8.49
CA GLU A 202 -0.72 1.98 8.87
C GLU A 202 -0.94 2.95 7.69
N GLU A 203 -0.52 2.55 6.47
CA GLU A 203 -0.79 3.32 5.24
C GLU A 203 -2.29 3.48 4.97
N ALA A 204 -3.07 2.40 5.18
CA ALA A 204 -4.52 2.44 4.99
C ALA A 204 -5.17 3.39 6.00
N GLU A 205 -4.81 3.30 7.29
CA GLU A 205 -5.31 4.21 8.33
C GLU A 205 -4.92 5.67 8.05
N ALA A 206 -3.68 5.91 7.63
CA ALA A 206 -3.22 7.25 7.27
C ALA A 206 -4.04 7.80 6.10
N ARG A 207 -4.31 6.99 5.08
CA ARG A 207 -5.17 7.36 3.94
C ARG A 207 -6.57 7.74 4.39
N ASP A 208 -7.18 6.97 5.28
CA ASP A 208 -8.53 7.23 5.76
C ASP A 208 -8.60 8.53 6.57
N LYS A 209 -7.61 8.78 7.42
CA LYS A 209 -7.47 10.03 8.16
C LYS A 209 -7.30 11.22 7.21
N THR A 210 -6.47 11.09 6.16
CA THR A 210 -6.26 12.16 5.19
C THR A 210 -7.49 12.43 4.33
N GLN A 211 -8.28 11.40 4.01
CA GLN A 211 -9.58 11.58 3.35
C GLN A 211 -10.59 12.31 4.23
N ALA A 212 -10.65 12.00 5.52
CA ALA A 212 -11.48 12.74 6.48
C ALA A 212 -11.03 14.21 6.61
N LEU A 213 -9.72 14.49 6.58
CA LEU A 213 -9.19 15.86 6.57
C LEU A 213 -9.55 16.58 5.26
N SER A 214 -9.53 15.88 4.12
CA SER A 214 -9.97 16.45 2.83
C SER A 214 -11.44 16.86 2.85
N ILE A 215 -12.31 16.07 3.51
CA ILE A 215 -13.73 16.43 3.72
C ILE A 215 -13.82 17.72 4.56
N LYS A 216 -13.01 17.85 5.63
CA LYS A 216 -12.99 19.07 6.48
C LYS A 216 -12.54 20.30 5.67
N ILE A 217 -11.55 20.16 4.78
CA ILE A 217 -11.12 21.22 3.86
C ILE A 217 -12.25 21.59 2.89
N GLY A 218 -12.87 20.60 2.24
CA GLY A 218 -14.01 20.84 1.35
C GLY A 218 -15.17 21.56 2.06
N MET A 219 -15.48 21.18 3.31
CA MET A 219 -16.50 21.85 4.11
C MET A 219 -16.10 23.29 4.50
N ALA A 220 -14.80 23.54 4.74
CA ALA A 220 -14.32 24.90 5.02
C ALA A 220 -14.50 25.82 3.81
N VAL A 221 -14.34 25.30 2.60
CA VAL A 221 -14.63 26.03 1.36
C VAL A 221 -16.13 26.27 1.21
N ALA A 222 -16.95 25.22 1.29
CA ALA A 222 -18.41 25.30 1.21
C ALA A 222 -19.03 26.30 2.20
N MET A 223 -18.45 26.42 3.36
CA MET A 223 -18.92 27.34 4.43
C MET A 223 -18.20 28.68 4.46
N ALA A 224 -17.41 29.00 3.44
CA ALA A 224 -16.61 30.25 3.44
C ALA A 224 -17.48 31.52 3.45
N ASP A 225 -18.70 31.43 2.97
CA ASP A 225 -19.69 32.51 2.99
C ASP A 225 -20.63 32.47 4.21
N GLY A 226 -20.57 31.38 5.00
CA GLY A 226 -21.38 31.13 6.18
C GLY A 226 -22.60 30.25 5.93
N THR A 227 -22.84 29.82 4.66
CA THR A 227 -23.99 28.98 4.27
C THR A 227 -23.53 27.81 3.40
N LEU A 228 -24.07 26.63 3.64
CA LEU A 228 -23.81 25.45 2.81
C LEU A 228 -24.87 25.38 1.71
N ASP A 229 -24.45 25.47 0.46
CA ASP A 229 -25.36 25.21 -0.67
C ASP A 229 -25.61 23.70 -0.89
N ASP A 230 -26.81 23.35 -1.37
CA ASP A 230 -27.17 21.97 -1.62
C ASP A 230 -26.28 21.30 -2.67
N SER A 231 -25.80 22.04 -3.66
CA SER A 231 -24.90 21.54 -4.72
C SER A 231 -23.52 21.20 -4.16
N GLU A 232 -22.96 22.05 -3.29
CA GLU A 232 -21.69 21.80 -2.60
C GLU A 232 -21.76 20.58 -1.67
N GLY A 233 -22.86 20.49 -0.89
CA GLY A 233 -23.15 19.32 -0.06
C GLY A 233 -23.27 18.04 -0.88
N LEU A 234 -23.82 18.13 -2.10
CA LEU A 234 -23.91 16.99 -3.03
C LEU A 234 -22.52 16.57 -3.56
N VAL A 235 -21.65 17.52 -3.88
CA VAL A 235 -20.27 17.23 -4.30
C VAL A 235 -19.54 16.45 -3.21
N LEU A 236 -19.58 16.91 -1.95
CA LEU A 236 -18.95 16.21 -0.82
C LEU A 236 -19.51 14.80 -0.63
N LYS A 237 -20.84 14.62 -0.69
CA LYS A 237 -21.49 13.31 -0.60
C LYS A 237 -21.09 12.38 -1.74
N ASN A 238 -21.01 12.88 -2.98
CA ASN A 238 -20.63 12.08 -4.14
C ASN A 238 -19.15 11.69 -4.08
N TRP A 239 -18.28 12.57 -3.58
CA TRP A 239 -16.89 12.25 -3.38
C TRP A 239 -16.72 11.13 -2.33
N ILE A 240 -17.43 11.20 -1.18
CA ILE A 240 -17.47 10.12 -0.19
C ILE A 240 -17.96 8.81 -0.83
N LYS A 241 -19.03 8.84 -1.62
CA LYS A 241 -19.52 7.64 -2.32
C LYS A 241 -18.45 7.05 -3.25
N SER A 242 -17.73 7.89 -3.98
CA SER A 242 -16.69 7.40 -4.91
C SER A 242 -15.55 6.67 -4.19
N ILE A 243 -15.17 7.12 -2.98
CA ILE A 243 -14.18 6.43 -2.16
C ILE A 243 -14.73 5.09 -1.67
N LEU A 244 -15.98 5.06 -1.21
CA LEU A 244 -16.61 3.85 -0.69
C LEU A 244 -16.77 2.74 -1.74
N LEU A 245 -16.82 3.07 -3.05
CA LEU A 245 -16.91 2.08 -4.13
C LEU A 245 -15.71 1.11 -4.17
N SER A 246 -14.56 1.49 -3.61
CA SER A 246 -13.37 0.63 -3.51
C SER A 246 -13.40 -0.32 -2.31
N HIS A 247 -14.44 -0.26 -1.47
CA HIS A 247 -14.59 -1.03 -0.25
C HIS A 247 -15.85 -1.89 -0.30
N SER A 248 -15.89 -2.97 0.48
CA SER A 248 -17.05 -3.87 0.57
C SER A 248 -17.21 -4.42 1.99
N GLY A 249 -18.44 -4.83 2.33
CA GLY A 249 -18.75 -5.49 3.59
C GLY A 249 -18.60 -4.61 4.83
N GLU A 250 -18.00 -5.15 5.89
CA GLU A 250 -17.83 -4.44 7.17
C GLU A 250 -16.92 -3.21 7.06
N LYS A 251 -15.91 -3.27 6.19
CA LYS A 251 -15.00 -2.13 5.93
C LYS A 251 -15.77 -0.94 5.33
N GLU A 252 -16.63 -1.18 4.36
CA GLU A 252 -17.47 -0.13 3.76
C GLU A 252 -18.32 0.57 4.83
N GLN A 253 -18.93 -0.19 5.74
CA GLN A 253 -19.76 0.38 6.82
C GLN A 253 -18.93 1.22 7.81
N SER A 254 -17.74 0.75 8.16
CA SER A 254 -16.83 1.47 9.04
C SER A 254 -16.40 2.80 8.42
N PHE A 255 -15.95 2.80 7.17
CA PHE A 255 -15.54 4.01 6.45
C PHE A 255 -16.69 4.98 6.22
N LYS A 256 -17.86 4.46 5.86
CA LYS A 256 -19.07 5.27 5.74
C LYS A 256 -19.39 6.02 7.03
N LYS A 257 -19.19 5.39 8.19
CA LYS A 257 -19.36 6.05 9.49
C LYS A 257 -18.30 7.14 9.67
N ILE A 258 -17.01 6.84 9.47
CA ILE A 258 -15.90 7.79 9.64
C ILE A 258 -16.10 9.04 8.78
N TYR A 259 -16.42 8.88 7.49
CA TYR A 259 -16.56 10.02 6.58
C TYR A 259 -17.84 10.83 6.82
N ASN A 260 -18.94 10.16 7.19
CA ASN A 260 -20.16 10.87 7.59
C ASN A 260 -19.98 11.62 8.91
N ASP A 261 -19.23 11.08 9.86
CA ASP A 261 -18.90 11.77 11.11
C ASP A 261 -18.00 12.97 10.83
N ALA A 262 -16.97 12.82 9.96
CA ALA A 262 -16.13 13.92 9.51
C ALA A 262 -16.94 15.05 8.83
N LEU A 263 -17.89 14.69 7.95
CA LEU A 263 -18.77 15.65 7.28
C LEU A 263 -19.63 16.41 8.29
N ARG A 264 -20.29 15.71 9.22
CA ARG A 264 -21.15 16.31 10.24
C ARG A 264 -20.38 17.17 11.22
N GLU A 265 -19.22 16.69 11.69
CA GLU A 265 -18.35 17.41 12.61
C GLU A 265 -17.83 18.71 11.97
N SER A 266 -17.30 18.61 10.74
CA SER A 266 -16.78 19.77 10.02
C SER A 266 -17.85 20.83 9.74
N TYR A 267 -19.08 20.42 9.39
CA TYR A 267 -20.22 21.35 9.25
C TYR A 267 -20.53 22.07 10.55
N ASN A 268 -20.61 21.36 11.69
CA ASN A 268 -20.89 21.96 12.97
C ASN A 268 -19.78 22.93 13.43
N LEU A 269 -18.52 22.54 13.20
CA LEU A 269 -17.35 23.38 13.52
C LEU A 269 -17.32 24.63 12.62
N ALA A 270 -17.57 24.48 11.33
CA ALA A 270 -17.61 25.62 10.41
C ALA A 270 -18.74 26.59 10.75
N LYS A 271 -19.95 26.05 11.00
CA LYS A 271 -21.12 26.84 11.38
C LYS A 271 -20.92 27.62 12.68
N SER A 272 -20.17 27.07 13.64
CA SER A 272 -19.85 27.74 14.91
C SER A 272 -18.60 28.63 14.84
N GLY A 273 -17.92 28.71 13.69
CA GLY A 273 -16.66 29.44 13.51
C GLY A 273 -15.44 28.80 14.20
N ASN A 274 -15.56 27.53 14.59
CA ASN A 274 -14.54 26.80 15.34
C ASN A 274 -13.70 25.85 14.46
N LEU A 275 -13.93 25.81 13.14
CA LEU A 275 -13.11 25.00 12.22
C LEU A 275 -11.75 25.67 12.00
N VAL A 276 -10.72 25.15 12.70
CA VAL A 276 -9.35 25.67 12.60
C VAL A 276 -8.64 25.06 11.40
N LEU A 277 -8.70 25.76 10.26
CA LEU A 277 -8.17 25.27 9.00
C LEU A 277 -6.66 24.98 9.03
N ASP A 278 -5.89 25.81 9.76
CA ASP A 278 -4.43 25.65 9.89
C ASP A 278 -4.07 24.34 10.58
N GLU A 279 -4.85 23.89 11.56
CA GLU A 279 -4.67 22.60 12.22
C GLU A 279 -5.01 21.43 11.30
N VAL A 280 -6.07 21.55 10.49
CA VAL A 280 -6.44 20.54 9.48
C VAL A 280 -5.33 20.38 8.44
N CYS A 281 -4.78 21.50 7.94
CA CYS A 281 -3.66 21.48 6.99
C CYS A 281 -2.38 20.90 7.61
N LYS A 282 -2.09 21.23 8.88
CA LYS A 282 -0.94 20.66 9.60
C LYS A 282 -1.06 19.14 9.70
N GLN A 283 -2.20 18.61 10.14
CA GLN A 283 -2.44 17.17 10.22
C GLN A 283 -2.33 16.50 8.84
N LEU A 284 -2.83 17.13 7.78
CA LEU A 284 -2.70 16.62 6.43
C LEU A 284 -1.24 16.64 5.92
N ASN A 285 -0.42 17.60 6.38
CA ASN A 285 1.01 17.62 6.09
C ASN A 285 1.79 16.52 6.81
N GLU A 286 1.37 16.16 8.03
CA GLU A 286 2.02 15.13 8.86
C GLU A 286 1.66 13.71 8.40
N LEU A 287 0.41 13.48 7.98
CA LEU A 287 -0.13 12.17 7.65
C LEU A 287 -0.16 11.87 6.16
N GLY A 288 -0.26 12.90 5.33
CA GLY A 288 -0.55 12.80 3.90
C GLY A 288 0.69 12.91 3.03
N ASP A 289 0.69 12.12 1.97
CA ASP A 289 1.64 12.25 0.87
C ASP A 289 1.23 13.39 -0.10
N THR A 290 2.07 13.63 -1.10
CA THR A 290 1.81 14.65 -2.13
C THR A 290 0.48 14.42 -2.85
N ALA A 291 0.14 13.16 -3.21
CA ALA A 291 -1.09 12.85 -3.94
C ALA A 291 -2.34 13.18 -3.12
N GLN A 292 -2.33 12.89 -1.82
CA GLN A 292 -3.43 13.18 -0.90
C GLN A 292 -3.64 14.68 -0.70
N LYS A 293 -2.56 15.48 -0.65
CA LYS A 293 -2.64 16.94 -0.61
C LYS A 293 -3.28 17.50 -1.87
N TYR A 294 -2.89 16.99 -3.05
CA TYR A 294 -3.49 17.38 -4.32
C TYR A 294 -4.97 16.96 -4.40
N GLN A 295 -5.35 15.77 -3.90
CA GLN A 295 -6.74 15.35 -3.83
C GLN A 295 -7.60 16.28 -2.97
N ALA A 296 -7.07 16.75 -1.84
CA ALA A 296 -7.78 17.71 -0.98
C ALA A 296 -8.05 19.05 -1.71
N ILE A 297 -7.05 19.56 -2.43
CA ILE A 297 -7.21 20.78 -3.25
C ILE A 297 -8.17 20.55 -4.42
N GLU A 298 -8.10 19.40 -5.08
CA GLU A 298 -9.04 19.07 -6.16
C GLU A 298 -10.48 19.02 -5.65
N LEU A 299 -10.72 18.41 -4.47
CA LEU A 299 -12.02 18.41 -3.82
C LEU A 299 -12.48 19.83 -3.49
N ALA A 300 -11.61 20.65 -2.93
CA ALA A 300 -11.88 22.05 -2.60
C ALA A 300 -12.35 22.84 -3.83
N HIS A 301 -11.66 22.71 -4.96
CA HIS A 301 -12.08 23.34 -6.21
C HIS A 301 -13.38 22.76 -6.78
N LYS A 302 -13.64 21.44 -6.63
CA LYS A 302 -14.92 20.84 -7.04
C LYS A 302 -16.08 21.37 -6.22
N VAL A 303 -15.87 21.59 -4.92
CA VAL A 303 -16.88 22.17 -4.03
C VAL A 303 -17.18 23.60 -4.46
N MET A 304 -16.16 24.45 -4.60
CA MET A 304 -16.32 25.83 -5.08
C MET A 304 -17.07 25.90 -6.42
N ALA A 305 -16.81 24.93 -7.30
CA ALA A 305 -17.39 24.90 -8.65
C ALA A 305 -18.83 24.32 -8.68
N ALA A 306 -19.38 23.89 -7.55
CA ALA A 306 -20.61 23.08 -7.50
C ALA A 306 -21.87 23.80 -7.96
N ASP A 307 -22.01 25.08 -7.65
CA ASP A 307 -23.17 25.92 -8.02
C ASP A 307 -22.96 26.67 -9.35
N GLY A 308 -21.77 26.49 -9.98
CA GLY A 308 -21.38 27.20 -11.20
C GLY A 308 -20.91 28.64 -10.98
N LYS A 309 -20.73 29.07 -9.73
CA LYS A 309 -20.25 30.39 -9.36
C LYS A 309 -18.94 30.27 -8.57
N ALA A 310 -17.99 31.16 -8.81
CA ALA A 310 -16.77 31.23 -8.03
C ALA A 310 -16.89 32.37 -7.00
N ASP A 311 -17.03 32.03 -5.73
CA ASP A 311 -17.03 33.03 -4.65
C ASP A 311 -15.59 33.40 -4.25
N LYS A 312 -15.36 34.69 -4.06
CA LYS A 312 -14.06 35.25 -3.67
C LYS A 312 -13.58 34.76 -2.29
N ARG A 313 -14.52 34.45 -1.39
CA ARG A 313 -14.22 33.94 -0.04
C ARG A 313 -13.74 32.49 -0.11
N GLU A 314 -14.39 31.67 -0.95
CA GLU A 314 -13.99 30.28 -1.20
C GLU A 314 -12.61 30.20 -1.82
N MET A 315 -12.33 31.01 -2.87
CA MET A 315 -11.00 31.09 -3.46
C MET A 315 -9.93 31.49 -2.45
N LYS A 316 -10.25 32.41 -1.53
CA LYS A 316 -9.31 32.81 -0.47
C LYS A 316 -9.01 31.63 0.47
N VAL A 317 -10.00 30.82 0.79
CA VAL A 317 -9.82 29.59 1.59
C VAL A 317 -8.95 28.59 0.84
N ILE A 318 -9.22 28.33 -0.43
CA ILE A 318 -8.44 27.42 -1.27
C ILE A 318 -6.98 27.85 -1.37
N ASN A 319 -6.72 29.13 -1.65
CA ASN A 319 -5.36 29.67 -1.72
C ASN A 319 -4.62 29.52 -0.39
N LYS A 320 -5.28 29.79 0.73
CA LYS A 320 -4.69 29.59 2.08
C LYS A 320 -4.35 28.11 2.31
N VAL A 321 -5.25 27.21 1.94
CA VAL A 321 -5.00 25.75 2.06
C VAL A 321 -3.81 25.33 1.21
N ALA A 322 -3.76 25.75 -0.05
CA ALA A 322 -2.67 25.42 -0.96
C ALA A 322 -1.31 25.91 -0.43
N GLU A 323 -1.24 27.15 0.07
CA GLU A 323 -0.05 27.72 0.69
C GLU A 323 0.36 26.89 1.93
N SER A 324 -0.61 26.55 2.80
CA SER A 324 -0.36 25.77 4.02
C SER A 324 0.09 24.33 3.73
N LEU A 325 -0.35 23.74 2.61
CA LEU A 325 0.05 22.42 2.15
C LEU A 325 1.34 22.40 1.32
N GLY A 326 1.90 23.58 1.03
CA GLY A 326 3.10 23.73 0.21
C GLY A 326 2.91 23.34 -1.26
N ILE A 327 1.69 23.52 -1.78
CA ILE A 327 1.38 23.25 -3.19
C ILE A 327 1.87 24.41 -4.04
N ASP A 328 2.60 24.08 -5.11
CA ASP A 328 3.11 25.06 -6.05
C ASP A 328 1.98 25.83 -6.75
N SER A 329 2.17 27.14 -6.93
CA SER A 329 1.17 28.00 -7.58
C SER A 329 0.83 27.58 -9.00
N ALA A 330 1.80 27.08 -9.76
CA ALA A 330 1.57 26.60 -11.12
C ALA A 330 0.70 25.34 -11.16
N ASP A 331 0.85 24.45 -10.18
CA ASP A 331 0.02 23.24 -10.06
C ASP A 331 -1.38 23.60 -9.56
N LEU A 332 -1.49 24.52 -8.60
CA LEU A 332 -2.78 25.07 -8.17
C LEU A 332 -3.57 25.66 -9.35
N GLU A 333 -2.90 26.43 -10.22
CA GLU A 333 -3.51 26.97 -11.44
C GLU A 333 -3.99 25.86 -12.39
N LYS A 334 -3.21 24.80 -12.59
CA LYS A 334 -3.62 23.68 -13.44
C LYS A 334 -4.88 22.98 -12.91
N ILE A 335 -4.96 22.74 -11.58
CA ILE A 335 -6.13 22.13 -10.94
C ILE A 335 -7.34 23.03 -11.12
N ARG A 336 -7.21 24.30 -10.79
CA ARG A 336 -8.24 25.33 -10.97
C ARG A 336 -8.77 25.36 -12.40
N ASP A 337 -7.88 25.50 -13.38
CA ASP A 337 -8.24 25.59 -14.79
C ASP A 337 -8.97 24.34 -15.29
N LYS A 338 -8.57 23.14 -14.81
CA LYS A 338 -9.24 21.87 -15.13
C LYS A 338 -10.67 21.82 -14.60
N GLN A 339 -10.93 22.43 -13.44
CA GLN A 339 -12.29 22.48 -12.88
C GLN A 339 -13.13 23.57 -13.57
N ILE A 340 -12.54 24.74 -13.86
CA ILE A 340 -13.22 25.81 -14.58
C ILE A 340 -13.73 25.36 -15.95
N ILE A 341 -12.95 24.59 -16.71
CA ILE A 341 -13.37 24.04 -18.02
C ILE A 341 -14.65 23.21 -17.92
N LYS A 342 -14.92 22.61 -16.75
CA LYS A 342 -16.10 21.78 -16.52
C LYS A 342 -17.33 22.57 -16.04
N LEU A 343 -17.17 23.86 -15.75
CA LEU A 343 -18.26 24.71 -15.25
C LEU A 343 -19.15 25.21 -16.39
N ASN A 344 -20.47 25.00 -16.24
CA ASN A 344 -21.47 25.70 -17.04
C ASN A 344 -21.78 27.06 -16.39
N THR A 345 -20.89 28.02 -16.52
CA THR A 345 -21.04 29.36 -15.89
C THR A 345 -21.90 30.29 -16.74
N SER A 346 -22.93 30.89 -16.11
CA SER A 346 -23.59 32.06 -16.71
C SER A 346 -22.70 33.30 -16.57
N PRO A 347 -22.46 34.06 -17.65
CA PRO A 347 -21.48 35.15 -17.66
C PRO A 347 -21.77 36.34 -16.72
N GLU A 348 -22.95 36.41 -16.13
CA GLU A 348 -23.42 37.61 -15.41
C GLU A 348 -23.05 37.65 -13.93
N ASP A 349 -22.65 36.52 -13.34
CA ASP A 349 -22.46 36.35 -11.87
C ASP A 349 -21.01 36.04 -11.43
N VAL A 350 -20.03 36.06 -12.34
CA VAL A 350 -18.66 35.60 -12.07
C VAL A 350 -17.69 36.73 -11.76
N ASP A 351 -17.08 36.73 -10.57
CA ASP A 351 -15.87 37.54 -10.31
C ASP A 351 -14.67 36.91 -11.05
N ILE A 352 -14.44 37.33 -12.29
CA ILE A 352 -13.39 36.77 -13.14
C ILE A 352 -11.98 36.94 -12.56
N LEU A 353 -11.71 38.00 -11.79
CA LEU A 353 -10.40 38.19 -11.16
C LEU A 353 -10.20 37.17 -10.03
N ALA A 354 -11.22 36.95 -9.21
CA ALA A 354 -11.17 35.93 -8.17
C ALA A 354 -11.04 34.54 -8.79
N LEU A 355 -11.81 34.22 -9.82
CA LEU A 355 -11.77 32.95 -10.51
C LEU A 355 -10.38 32.66 -11.11
N LEU A 356 -9.70 33.67 -11.65
CA LEU A 356 -8.34 33.56 -12.18
C LEU A 356 -7.25 33.65 -11.11
N GLY A 357 -7.61 33.87 -9.83
CA GLY A 357 -6.65 34.05 -8.74
C GLY A 357 -5.89 35.38 -8.81
N ILE A 358 -6.43 36.36 -9.53
CA ILE A 358 -5.82 37.71 -9.69
C ILE A 358 -6.18 38.53 -8.45
N SER A 359 -5.15 38.97 -7.71
CA SER A 359 -5.36 39.77 -6.51
C SER A 359 -6.02 41.10 -6.76
N SER A 360 -7.06 41.43 -6.00
CA SER A 360 -7.69 42.77 -6.06
C SER A 360 -6.82 43.90 -5.49
N SER A 361 -5.64 43.58 -4.93
CA SER A 361 -4.68 44.60 -4.44
C SER A 361 -3.71 45.07 -5.52
N LEU A 362 -3.72 44.49 -6.72
CA LEU A 362 -2.88 44.88 -7.83
C LEU A 362 -3.36 46.20 -8.42
N SER A 363 -2.43 46.98 -8.98
CA SER A 363 -2.75 48.13 -9.78
C SER A 363 -3.50 47.73 -11.06
N ASN A 364 -4.20 48.68 -11.68
CA ASN A 364 -4.91 48.48 -12.96
C ASN A 364 -3.96 47.95 -14.05
N GLU A 365 -2.73 48.46 -14.09
CA GLU A 365 -1.72 48.04 -15.07
C GLU A 365 -1.27 46.58 -14.84
N GLU A 366 -1.01 46.22 -13.58
CA GLU A 366 -0.63 44.84 -13.21
C GLU A 366 -1.77 43.88 -13.50
N THR A 367 -3.02 44.24 -13.13
CA THR A 367 -4.22 43.46 -13.41
C THR A 367 -4.40 43.26 -14.93
N SER A 368 -4.26 44.32 -15.72
CA SER A 368 -4.34 44.26 -17.20
C SER A 368 -3.27 43.31 -17.77
N ASN A 369 -2.04 43.37 -17.26
CA ASN A 369 -0.95 42.50 -17.70
C ASN A 369 -1.21 41.03 -17.34
N GLN A 370 -1.77 40.73 -16.16
CA GLN A 370 -2.15 39.35 -15.79
C GLN A 370 -3.32 38.86 -16.65
N LEU A 371 -4.36 39.64 -16.83
CA LEU A 371 -5.48 39.30 -17.71
C LEU A 371 -5.02 39.02 -19.15
N LYS A 372 -3.99 39.74 -19.63
CA LYS A 372 -3.40 39.49 -20.96
C LYS A 372 -2.72 38.13 -21.01
N LYS A 373 -1.98 37.74 -19.98
CA LYS A 373 -1.35 36.42 -19.89
C LYS A 373 -2.40 35.29 -19.85
N GLU A 374 -3.43 35.46 -19.03
CA GLU A 374 -4.53 34.49 -18.96
C GLU A 374 -5.27 34.39 -20.31
N PHE A 375 -5.52 35.50 -21.00
CA PHE A 375 -6.14 35.45 -22.31
C PHE A 375 -5.33 34.63 -23.33
N ILE A 376 -4.01 34.81 -23.37
CA ILE A 376 -3.13 34.03 -24.26
C ILE A 376 -3.16 32.56 -23.92
N LYS A 377 -3.10 32.22 -22.62
CA LYS A 377 -3.15 30.86 -22.09
C LYS A 377 -4.45 30.16 -22.47
N TRP A 378 -5.60 30.78 -22.22
CA TRP A 378 -6.92 30.23 -22.54
C TRP A 378 -7.18 30.14 -24.05
N ASN A 379 -6.68 31.06 -24.85
CA ASN A 379 -6.74 30.98 -26.31
C ASN A 379 -5.91 29.79 -26.85
N SER A 380 -4.72 29.56 -26.31
CA SER A 380 -3.93 28.38 -26.65
C SER A 380 -4.65 27.08 -26.29
N ARG A 381 -5.31 27.05 -25.13
CA ARG A 381 -6.06 25.90 -24.64
C ARG A 381 -7.30 25.61 -25.48
N LEU A 382 -8.06 26.63 -25.87
CA LEU A 382 -9.20 26.50 -26.75
C LEU A 382 -8.82 25.79 -28.06
N ASN A 383 -7.66 26.11 -28.61
CA ASN A 383 -7.16 25.51 -29.84
C ASN A 383 -6.70 24.06 -29.71
N SER A 384 -6.52 23.57 -28.48
CA SER A 384 -6.12 22.18 -28.18
C SER A 384 -7.28 21.28 -27.78
N LEU A 385 -8.47 21.82 -27.56
CA LEU A 385 -9.67 21.07 -27.14
C LEU A 385 -10.46 20.59 -28.37
N GLU A 386 -11.03 19.39 -28.26
CA GLU A 386 -11.98 18.86 -29.22
C GLU A 386 -13.33 19.58 -29.11
N GLU A 387 -14.16 19.53 -30.17
CA GLU A 387 -15.51 20.08 -30.16
C GLU A 387 -16.34 19.42 -29.06
N GLY A 388 -16.99 20.23 -28.21
CA GLY A 388 -17.82 19.79 -27.11
C GLY A 388 -17.89 20.80 -25.96
N GLY A 389 -18.56 20.43 -24.88
CA GLY A 389 -18.82 21.33 -23.76
C GLY A 389 -17.56 21.95 -23.11
N GLU A 390 -16.43 21.23 -23.11
CA GLU A 390 -15.18 21.78 -22.58
C GLU A 390 -14.64 22.90 -23.45
N LYS A 391 -14.79 22.81 -24.77
CA LYS A 391 -14.41 23.86 -25.71
C LYS A 391 -15.30 25.08 -25.59
N ASP A 392 -16.61 24.85 -25.44
CA ASP A 392 -17.59 25.91 -25.22
C ASP A 392 -17.29 26.70 -23.94
N ASN A 393 -16.96 25.98 -22.85
CA ASN A 393 -16.59 26.61 -21.59
C ASN A 393 -15.27 27.41 -21.68
N ALA A 394 -14.26 26.87 -22.40
CA ALA A 394 -13.02 27.62 -22.67
C ALA A 394 -13.26 28.87 -23.49
N GLN A 395 -14.19 28.84 -24.45
CA GLN A 395 -14.61 30.02 -25.21
C GLN A 395 -15.29 31.07 -24.31
N GLN A 396 -16.20 30.63 -23.42
CA GLN A 396 -16.84 31.51 -22.43
C GLN A 396 -15.81 32.18 -21.51
N MET A 397 -14.80 31.44 -21.07
CA MET A 397 -13.70 32.03 -20.28
C MET A 397 -12.94 33.08 -21.04
N LEU A 398 -12.64 32.89 -22.33
CA LEU A 398 -12.01 33.90 -23.16
C LEU A 398 -12.85 35.16 -23.28
N ASP A 399 -14.17 35.02 -23.45
CA ASP A 399 -15.11 36.14 -23.55
C ASP A 399 -15.16 36.92 -22.22
N LEU A 400 -15.18 36.23 -21.07
CA LEU A 400 -15.15 36.86 -19.74
C LEU A 400 -13.83 37.63 -19.51
N ILE A 401 -12.68 36.98 -19.83
CA ILE A 401 -11.36 37.62 -19.73
C ILE A 401 -11.28 38.84 -20.68
N GLY A 402 -11.83 38.71 -21.88
CA GLY A 402 -11.92 39.84 -22.85
C GLY A 402 -12.66 41.02 -22.27
N LYS A 403 -13.86 40.81 -21.73
CA LYS A 403 -14.66 41.85 -21.07
C LYS A 403 -13.92 42.49 -19.87
N ALA A 404 -13.29 41.67 -19.02
CA ALA A 404 -12.51 42.19 -17.90
C ALA A 404 -11.35 43.07 -18.37
N ARG A 405 -10.62 42.67 -19.41
CA ARG A 405 -9.54 43.48 -19.98
C ARG A 405 -9.99 44.85 -20.43
N GLU A 406 -11.19 44.98 -21.01
CA GLU A 406 -11.74 46.27 -21.44
C GLU A 406 -11.96 47.24 -20.27
N GLN A 407 -12.25 46.73 -19.07
CA GLN A 407 -12.43 47.50 -17.85
C GLN A 407 -11.10 48.05 -17.29
N TYR A 408 -10.01 47.27 -17.43
CA TYR A 408 -8.69 47.61 -16.87
C TYR A 408 -7.70 48.19 -17.88
N ASN A 409 -8.05 48.28 -19.15
CA ASN A 409 -7.24 48.94 -20.20
C ASN A 409 -7.57 50.44 -20.38
N LYS A 410 -8.35 51.00 -19.48
CA LYS A 410 -8.68 52.43 -19.47
C LYS A 410 -7.69 53.19 -18.55
#